data_387bc96e0421c4b23d6154a201add6cb
#
_entry.id   387bc96e0421c4b23d6154a201add6cb
#
_cell.length_a   1.000
_cell.length_b   1.000
_cell.length_c   1.000
_cell.angle_alpha   90.00
_cell.angle_beta   90.00
_cell.angle_gamma   90.00
#
_symmetry.space_group_name_H-M   'P 1'
#
loop_
_entity.id
_entity.type
_entity.pdbx_description
1 polymer ?
#
loop_
_entity_poly.entity_id
_entity_poly.type
_entity_poly.pdbx_seq_one_letter_code
_entity_poly.pdbx_strand_id
1 'polypeptide(L)'
;EKISKMATVPVIVQANAGLPDIVNGQAIYNVDSEEFFIGVEKFVQLGASIIGGCCGTNPEFIKKISDNISTLKKVEIEKNNSCVVCSPSKFVEIKAPTVIGERLNPTGRKTLKEALINENLDYIINLGLEQIEGRADILDVNVGLPDIDEKKMMPKVIKEMQSVMDVPLQVDSSNIEA
;
A
#
# COMPACT_ATOMS: atom_id res chain seq x y z
N GLU A 1 3.47 5.41 -13.94
CA GLU A 1 2.67 6.66 -14.03
C GLU A 1 1.85 6.89 -12.75
N LYS A 2 0.95 5.96 -12.36
CA LYS A 2 0.11 6.14 -11.14
C LYS A 2 0.96 6.36 -9.90
N ILE A 3 1.97 5.51 -9.68
CA ILE A 3 2.89 5.62 -8.54
C ILE A 3 3.61 6.97 -8.55
N SER A 4 4.13 7.41 -9.69
CA SER A 4 4.88 8.67 -9.78
C SER A 4 4.04 9.90 -9.44
N LYS A 5 2.74 9.88 -9.73
CA LYS A 5 1.80 10.97 -9.39
C LYS A 5 1.50 11.04 -7.89
N MET A 6 1.58 9.91 -7.19
CA MET A 6 1.24 9.82 -5.76
C MET A 6 2.48 9.83 -4.84
N ALA A 7 3.63 9.42 -5.36
CA ALA A 7 4.83 9.29 -4.55
C ALA A 7 5.34 10.65 -4.04
N THR A 8 5.62 10.73 -2.75
CA THR A 8 6.25 11.88 -2.09
C THR A 8 7.77 11.77 -2.04
N VAL A 9 8.31 10.61 -2.44
CA VAL A 9 9.73 10.26 -2.46
C VAL A 9 10.15 9.82 -3.87
N PRO A 10 11.45 9.75 -4.18
CA PRO A 10 11.94 9.25 -5.46
C PRO A 10 11.43 7.84 -5.76
N VAL A 11 10.99 7.62 -7.00
CA VAL A 11 10.49 6.31 -7.46
C VAL A 11 11.64 5.53 -8.07
N ILE A 12 11.90 4.33 -7.54
CA ILE A 12 12.85 3.37 -8.12
C ILE A 12 12.10 2.37 -8.99
N VAL A 13 12.67 2.03 -10.15
CA VAL A 13 12.20 0.96 -11.03
C VAL A 13 13.33 -0.02 -11.29
N GLN A 14 13.13 -1.27 -10.92
CA GLN A 14 14.05 -2.39 -11.18
C GLN A 14 13.30 -3.41 -12.04
N ALA A 15 13.44 -3.27 -13.36
CA ALA A 15 12.69 -4.09 -14.31
C ALA A 15 13.41 -5.41 -14.59
N ASN A 16 12.62 -6.45 -14.93
CA ASN A 16 13.14 -7.67 -15.54
C ASN A 16 13.44 -7.42 -17.03
N ALA A 17 14.34 -8.22 -17.61
CA ALA A 17 14.60 -8.23 -19.06
C ALA A 17 13.49 -9.01 -19.80
N GLY A 18 12.23 -8.57 -19.64
CA GLY A 18 11.06 -9.24 -20.19
C GLY A 18 10.54 -10.40 -19.32
N LEU A 19 9.66 -11.21 -19.93
CA LEU A 19 9.21 -12.48 -19.35
C LEU A 19 10.14 -13.61 -19.80
N PRO A 20 10.48 -14.56 -18.93
CA PRO A 20 11.32 -15.67 -19.32
C PRO A 20 10.55 -16.73 -20.13
N ASP A 21 11.19 -17.26 -21.16
CA ASP A 21 10.82 -18.54 -21.76
C ASP A 21 11.46 -19.69 -21.00
N ILE A 22 10.75 -20.78 -20.79
CA ILE A 22 11.32 -21.97 -20.17
C ILE A 22 11.79 -22.94 -21.22
N VAL A 23 13.10 -23.03 -21.38
CA VAL A 23 13.74 -23.95 -22.35
C VAL A 23 14.57 -24.96 -21.57
N ASN A 24 14.27 -26.24 -21.69
CA ASN A 24 14.96 -27.33 -20.96
C ASN A 24 15.01 -27.12 -19.43
N GLY A 25 13.97 -26.52 -18.85
CA GLY A 25 13.89 -26.25 -17.39
C GLY A 25 14.69 -25.01 -16.95
N GLN A 26 15.27 -24.25 -17.88
CA GLN A 26 15.97 -22.99 -17.60
C GLN A 26 15.20 -21.79 -18.10
N ALA A 27 15.20 -20.70 -17.32
CA ALA A 27 14.61 -19.44 -17.72
C ALA A 27 15.55 -18.69 -18.67
N ILE A 28 15.09 -18.42 -19.88
CA ILE A 28 15.81 -17.66 -20.91
C ILE A 28 15.08 -16.32 -21.11
N TYR A 29 15.81 -15.23 -21.05
CA TYR A 29 15.32 -13.88 -21.28
C TYR A 29 15.76 -13.41 -22.66
N ASN A 30 14.79 -13.01 -23.49
CA ASN A 30 15.03 -12.69 -24.92
C ASN A 30 15.17 -11.19 -25.19
N VAL A 31 14.98 -10.34 -24.17
CA VAL A 31 15.17 -8.88 -24.29
C VAL A 31 16.67 -8.59 -24.22
N ASP A 32 17.20 -7.86 -25.18
CA ASP A 32 18.60 -7.41 -25.19
C ASP A 32 18.78 -6.05 -24.47
N SER A 33 20.02 -5.58 -24.35
CA SER A 33 20.35 -4.35 -23.64
C SER A 33 19.82 -3.08 -24.35
N GLU A 34 19.65 -3.11 -25.68
CA GLU A 34 19.09 -1.99 -26.45
C GLU A 34 17.58 -1.87 -26.22
N GLU A 35 16.85 -2.96 -26.37
CA GLU A 35 15.41 -3.00 -26.15
C GLU A 35 15.08 -2.66 -24.69
N PHE A 36 15.88 -3.16 -23.75
CA PHE A 36 15.73 -2.83 -22.33
C PHE A 36 15.90 -1.33 -22.09
N PHE A 37 16.91 -0.69 -22.73
CA PHE A 37 17.15 0.73 -22.60
C PHE A 37 15.99 1.58 -23.12
N ILE A 38 15.33 1.19 -24.21
CA ILE A 38 14.09 1.83 -24.69
C ILE A 38 13.00 1.79 -23.61
N GLY A 39 12.90 0.68 -22.88
CA GLY A 39 12.01 0.56 -21.73
C GLY A 39 12.39 1.53 -20.60
N VAL A 40 13.69 1.67 -20.32
CA VAL A 40 14.22 2.61 -19.31
C VAL A 40 13.86 4.06 -19.64
N GLU A 41 13.99 4.48 -20.89
CA GLU A 41 13.58 5.82 -21.35
C GLU A 41 12.10 6.09 -21.01
N LYS A 42 11.22 5.13 -21.26
CA LYS A 42 9.79 5.23 -20.93
C LYS A 42 9.56 5.36 -19.42
N PHE A 43 10.31 4.59 -18.60
CA PHE A 43 10.19 4.70 -17.14
C PHE A 43 10.61 6.08 -16.64
N VAL A 44 11.68 6.67 -17.18
CA VAL A 44 12.11 8.03 -16.84
C VAL A 44 11.05 9.05 -17.24
N GLN A 45 10.47 8.94 -18.44
CA GLN A 45 9.36 9.78 -18.90
C GLN A 45 8.10 9.67 -18.01
N LEU A 46 7.90 8.50 -17.36
CA LEU A 46 6.82 8.26 -16.40
C LEU A 46 7.19 8.66 -14.96
N GLY A 47 8.34 9.29 -14.75
CA GLY A 47 8.74 9.87 -13.47
C GLY A 47 9.60 8.97 -12.59
N ALA A 48 10.18 7.89 -13.11
CA ALA A 48 11.19 7.14 -12.39
C ALA A 48 12.44 8.01 -12.17
N SER A 49 12.96 7.99 -10.94
CA SER A 49 14.14 8.78 -10.54
C SER A 49 15.39 7.89 -10.39
N ILE A 50 15.18 6.61 -10.12
CA ILE A 50 16.25 5.62 -9.93
C ILE A 50 15.89 4.42 -10.79
N ILE A 51 16.85 3.95 -11.59
CA ILE A 51 16.65 2.84 -12.51
C ILE A 51 17.66 1.74 -12.22
N GLY A 52 17.22 0.52 -12.28
CA GLY A 52 18.05 -0.68 -12.17
C GLY A 52 17.47 -1.83 -12.95
N GLY A 53 18.11 -2.96 -12.87
CA GLY A 53 17.67 -4.22 -13.44
C GLY A 53 17.32 -5.24 -12.36
N CYS A 54 16.64 -6.32 -12.77
CA CYS A 54 16.32 -7.47 -11.95
C CYS A 54 16.57 -8.77 -12.74
N CYS A 55 15.63 -9.70 -12.76
CA CYS A 55 15.81 -10.99 -13.44
C CYS A 55 16.09 -10.83 -14.94
N GLY A 56 17.06 -11.59 -15.43
CA GLY A 56 17.49 -11.57 -16.84
C GLY A 56 18.44 -10.42 -17.20
N THR A 57 18.68 -9.45 -16.32
CA THR A 57 19.66 -8.39 -16.56
C THR A 57 21.05 -8.81 -16.07
N ASN A 58 22.08 -8.27 -16.71
CA ASN A 58 23.48 -8.50 -16.41
C ASN A 58 24.26 -7.16 -16.46
N PRO A 59 25.59 -7.12 -16.23
CA PRO A 59 26.38 -5.90 -16.26
C PRO A 59 26.29 -5.10 -17.57
N GLU A 60 26.04 -5.74 -18.71
CA GLU A 60 25.89 -5.08 -20.01
C GLU A 60 24.69 -4.14 -20.02
N PHE A 61 23.54 -4.58 -19.49
CA PHE A 61 22.32 -3.77 -19.36
C PHE A 61 22.56 -2.52 -18.51
N ILE A 62 23.23 -2.70 -17.37
CA ILE A 62 23.55 -1.60 -16.46
C ILE A 62 24.56 -0.63 -17.08
N LYS A 63 25.55 -1.17 -17.79
CA LYS A 63 26.52 -0.36 -18.54
C LYS A 63 25.81 0.47 -19.61
N LYS A 64 24.89 -0.13 -20.37
CA LYS A 64 24.10 0.59 -21.38
C LYS A 64 23.32 1.77 -20.77
N ILE A 65 22.68 1.57 -19.61
CA ILE A 65 22.01 2.66 -18.89
C ILE A 65 23.01 3.74 -18.49
N SER A 66 24.12 3.34 -17.85
CA SER A 66 25.15 4.26 -17.34
C SER A 66 25.77 5.11 -18.44
N ASP A 67 26.13 4.50 -19.57
CA ASP A 67 26.76 5.19 -20.70
C ASP A 67 25.80 6.22 -21.36
N ASN A 68 24.49 6.01 -21.23
CA ASN A 68 23.48 6.86 -21.84
C ASN A 68 22.69 7.71 -20.82
N ILE A 69 23.03 7.69 -19.53
CA ILE A 69 22.26 8.36 -18.48
C ILE A 69 22.14 9.88 -18.71
N SER A 70 23.12 10.49 -19.33
CA SER A 70 23.13 11.92 -19.67
C SER A 70 22.09 12.32 -20.73
N THR A 71 21.62 11.35 -21.52
CA THR A 71 20.55 11.57 -22.52
C THR A 71 19.16 11.53 -21.91
N LEU A 72 19.03 10.91 -20.72
CA LEU A 72 17.77 10.76 -20.01
C LEU A 72 17.40 12.06 -19.31
N LYS A 73 16.38 12.72 -19.81
CA LYS A 73 15.87 13.95 -19.19
C LYS A 73 14.83 13.60 -18.13
N LYS A 74 15.09 14.01 -16.89
CA LYS A 74 14.11 13.93 -15.82
C LYS A 74 12.85 14.71 -16.23
N VAL A 75 11.70 14.08 -16.10
CA VAL A 75 10.41 14.72 -16.33
C VAL A 75 9.79 15.07 -14.98
N GLU A 76 9.35 16.32 -14.85
CA GLU A 76 8.53 16.71 -13.70
C GLU A 76 7.12 16.17 -13.89
N ILE A 77 6.69 15.33 -12.97
CA ILE A 77 5.34 14.77 -12.97
C ILE A 77 4.46 15.64 -12.08
N GLU A 78 3.37 16.14 -12.64
CA GLU A 78 2.35 16.82 -11.86
C GLU A 78 1.83 15.86 -10.77
N LYS A 79 1.99 16.29 -9.52
CA LYS A 79 1.58 15.48 -8.37
C LYS A 79 0.08 15.55 -8.19
N ASN A 80 -0.51 14.41 -7.88
CA ASN A 80 -1.89 14.38 -7.43
C ASN A 80 -1.92 14.82 -5.96
N ASN A 81 -2.52 15.98 -5.71
CA ASN A 81 -2.69 16.55 -4.36
C ASN A 81 -4.00 16.08 -3.70
N SER A 82 -4.63 15.04 -4.21
CA SER A 82 -5.82 14.46 -3.58
C SER A 82 -5.49 13.99 -2.16
N CYS A 83 -6.40 14.26 -1.24
CA CYS A 83 -6.36 13.67 0.09
C CYS A 83 -6.75 12.19 -0.03
N VAL A 84 -5.84 11.30 0.33
CA VAL A 84 -6.04 9.85 0.20
C VAL A 84 -5.62 9.12 1.46
N VAL A 85 -6.31 8.01 1.74
CA VAL A 85 -5.91 7.00 2.70
C VAL A 85 -5.80 5.66 1.98
N CYS A 86 -5.01 4.72 2.52
CA CYS A 86 -4.77 3.46 1.85
C CYS A 86 -4.81 2.25 2.80
N SER A 87 -5.04 1.10 2.20
CA SER A 87 -4.77 -0.23 2.73
C SER A 87 -3.63 -0.87 1.93
N PRO A 88 -3.24 -2.13 2.21
CA PRO A 88 -2.15 -2.78 1.47
C PRO A 88 -2.33 -2.81 -0.05
N SER A 89 -3.55 -2.96 -0.57
CA SER A 89 -3.79 -3.06 -2.01
C SER A 89 -4.77 -2.02 -2.59
N LYS A 90 -5.41 -1.21 -1.76
CA LYS A 90 -6.39 -0.21 -2.18
C LYS A 90 -6.03 1.18 -1.69
N PHE A 91 -6.55 2.19 -2.36
CA PHE A 91 -6.57 3.55 -1.85
C PHE A 91 -7.99 4.12 -1.96
N VAL A 92 -8.33 4.97 -1.01
CA VAL A 92 -9.58 5.73 -0.97
C VAL A 92 -9.25 7.19 -1.07
N GLU A 93 -9.73 7.85 -2.12
CA GLU A 93 -9.65 9.31 -2.24
C GLU A 93 -10.75 9.93 -1.39
N ILE A 94 -10.35 10.75 -0.42
CA ILE A 94 -11.30 11.43 0.45
C ILE A 94 -11.95 12.58 -0.32
N LYS A 95 -13.16 12.34 -0.76
CA LYS A 95 -14.05 13.30 -1.44
C LYS A 95 -15.49 13.07 -0.99
N ALA A 96 -16.33 14.06 -1.14
CA ALA A 96 -17.72 13.93 -0.72
C ALA A 96 -18.57 13.12 -1.72
N PRO A 97 -19.38 12.14 -1.28
CA PRO A 97 -19.40 11.57 0.08
C PRO A 97 -18.36 10.45 0.24
N THR A 98 -17.69 10.38 1.41
CA THR A 98 -16.86 9.26 1.85
C THR A 98 -17.48 8.68 3.11
N VAL A 99 -17.67 7.36 3.18
CA VAL A 99 -18.36 6.69 4.29
C VAL A 99 -17.34 6.09 5.25
N ILE A 100 -17.34 6.57 6.49
CA ILE A 100 -16.53 6.02 7.57
C ILE A 100 -17.43 5.15 8.46
N GLY A 101 -17.05 3.88 8.60
CA GLY A 101 -17.70 2.93 9.49
C GLY A 101 -17.24 3.14 10.93
N GLU A 102 -18.11 3.62 11.80
CA GLU A 102 -17.82 4.01 13.20
C GLU A 102 -18.31 2.99 14.23
N ARG A 103 -18.78 1.82 13.83
CA ARG A 103 -19.38 0.87 14.78
C ARG A 103 -18.36 0.16 15.68
N LEU A 104 -17.05 0.28 15.41
CA LEU A 104 -15.96 -0.21 16.25
C LEU A 104 -15.57 0.80 17.36
N ASN A 105 -16.55 1.53 17.87
CA ASN A 105 -16.41 2.44 19.01
C ASN A 105 -17.23 1.88 20.19
N PRO A 106 -16.62 1.59 21.35
CA PRO A 106 -17.30 0.96 22.47
C PRO A 106 -18.30 1.89 23.18
N THR A 107 -18.31 3.18 22.89
CA THR A 107 -19.24 4.14 23.51
C THR A 107 -20.68 3.76 23.23
N GLY A 108 -21.44 3.48 24.28
CA GLY A 108 -22.86 3.07 24.19
C GLY A 108 -23.08 1.63 23.69
N ARG A 109 -22.05 0.84 23.41
CA ARG A 109 -22.14 -0.52 22.81
C ARG A 109 -21.70 -1.59 23.81
N LYS A 110 -22.65 -2.13 24.58
CA LYS A 110 -22.37 -3.11 25.64
C LYS A 110 -21.63 -4.36 25.12
N THR A 111 -22.10 -4.95 24.03
CA THR A 111 -21.52 -6.16 23.45
C THR A 111 -20.08 -5.94 22.98
N LEU A 112 -19.78 -4.78 22.38
CA LEU A 112 -18.42 -4.46 21.97
C LEU A 112 -17.47 -4.25 23.17
N LYS A 113 -17.99 -3.60 24.25
CA LYS A 113 -17.24 -3.49 25.52
C LYS A 113 -16.86 -4.86 26.07
N GLU A 114 -17.84 -5.77 26.14
CA GLU A 114 -17.62 -7.14 26.62
C GLU A 114 -16.62 -7.89 25.70
N ALA A 115 -16.71 -7.71 24.39
CA ALA A 115 -15.78 -8.30 23.42
C ALA A 115 -14.35 -7.80 23.62
N LEU A 116 -14.16 -6.49 23.80
CA LEU A 116 -12.85 -5.90 24.07
C LEU A 116 -12.25 -6.39 25.39
N ILE A 117 -13.05 -6.42 26.47
CA ILE A 117 -12.60 -6.89 27.79
C ILE A 117 -12.19 -8.37 27.75
N ASN A 118 -12.95 -9.19 27.02
CA ASN A 118 -12.68 -10.63 26.89
C ASN A 118 -11.73 -10.95 25.72
N GLU A 119 -11.16 -9.95 25.06
CA GLU A 119 -10.30 -10.09 23.88
C GLU A 119 -10.92 -10.97 22.76
N ASN A 120 -12.24 -10.87 22.59
CA ASN A 120 -12.98 -11.59 21.54
C ASN A 120 -12.77 -10.87 20.19
N LEU A 121 -11.64 -11.16 19.56
CA LEU A 121 -11.25 -10.55 18.28
C LEU A 121 -12.16 -10.95 17.13
N ASP A 122 -12.71 -12.18 17.16
CA ASP A 122 -13.64 -12.67 16.13
C ASP A 122 -14.89 -11.77 16.03
N TYR A 123 -15.45 -11.37 17.19
CA TYR A 123 -16.58 -10.45 17.22
C TYR A 123 -16.21 -9.08 16.63
N ILE A 124 -15.03 -8.56 16.97
CA ILE A 124 -14.54 -7.25 16.49
C ILE A 124 -14.32 -7.29 14.96
N ILE A 125 -13.71 -8.37 14.45
CA ILE A 125 -13.49 -8.60 13.02
C ILE A 125 -14.84 -8.67 12.29
N ASN A 126 -15.77 -9.48 12.76
CA ASN A 126 -17.09 -9.61 12.14
C ASN A 126 -17.84 -8.28 12.09
N LEU A 127 -17.75 -7.47 13.14
CA LEU A 127 -18.35 -6.13 13.17
C LEU A 127 -17.69 -5.18 12.15
N GLY A 128 -16.39 -5.34 11.89
CA GLY A 128 -15.69 -4.64 10.82
C GLY A 128 -16.15 -5.08 9.43
N LEU A 129 -16.26 -6.40 9.20
CA LEU A 129 -16.71 -6.96 7.92
C LEU A 129 -18.15 -6.53 7.58
N GLU A 130 -19.06 -6.55 8.56
CA GLU A 130 -20.44 -6.04 8.38
C GLU A 130 -20.48 -4.59 7.88
N GLN A 131 -19.56 -3.74 8.35
CA GLN A 131 -19.48 -2.36 7.90
C GLN A 131 -18.93 -2.23 6.48
N ILE A 132 -17.97 -3.08 6.10
CA ILE A 132 -17.46 -3.15 4.72
C ILE A 132 -18.57 -3.62 3.77
N GLU A 133 -19.33 -4.64 4.15
CA GLU A 133 -20.52 -5.09 3.40
C GLU A 133 -21.56 -3.98 3.28
N GLY A 134 -21.70 -3.16 4.34
CA GLY A 134 -22.51 -1.93 4.36
C GLY A 134 -21.92 -0.77 3.56
N ARG A 135 -20.83 -0.99 2.80
CA ARG A 135 -20.13 -0.01 1.94
C ARG A 135 -19.42 1.11 2.70
N ALA A 136 -18.84 0.81 3.87
CA ALA A 136 -17.86 1.70 4.47
C ALA A 136 -16.58 1.73 3.61
N ASP A 137 -16.11 2.94 3.30
CA ASP A 137 -14.87 3.18 2.58
C ASP A 137 -13.62 3.11 3.51
N ILE A 138 -13.83 3.46 4.78
CA ILE A 138 -12.84 3.52 5.85
C ILE A 138 -13.49 2.95 7.11
N LEU A 139 -12.71 2.28 7.96
CA LEU A 139 -13.19 1.89 9.30
C LEU A 139 -12.49 2.73 10.37
N ASP A 140 -13.28 3.32 11.24
CA ASP A 140 -12.83 3.98 12.46
C ASP A 140 -12.73 2.95 13.59
N VAL A 141 -11.57 2.87 14.23
CA VAL A 141 -11.26 1.85 15.26
C VAL A 141 -10.92 2.56 16.57
N ASN A 142 -11.79 2.37 17.55
CA ASN A 142 -11.62 2.85 18.91
C ASN A 142 -11.72 1.69 19.90
N VAL A 143 -10.73 1.54 20.77
CA VAL A 143 -10.69 0.51 21.83
C VAL A 143 -10.66 1.12 23.22
N GLY A 144 -10.92 2.44 23.34
CA GLY A 144 -10.83 3.20 24.58
C GLY A 144 -11.86 2.79 25.61
N LEU A 145 -11.42 2.07 26.65
CA LEU A 145 -12.18 1.73 27.84
C LEU A 145 -11.32 1.90 29.08
N PRO A 146 -11.90 2.33 30.23
CA PRO A 146 -11.14 2.52 31.47
C PRO A 146 -10.37 1.29 31.94
N ASP A 147 -10.90 0.09 31.65
CA ASP A 147 -10.37 -1.20 32.12
C ASP A 147 -9.42 -1.87 31.10
N ILE A 148 -9.08 -1.19 30.00
CA ILE A 148 -8.25 -1.74 28.92
C ILE A 148 -6.96 -0.92 28.79
N ASP A 149 -5.83 -1.63 28.62
CA ASP A 149 -4.57 -1.06 28.18
C ASP A 149 -4.62 -0.83 26.65
N GLU A 150 -4.96 0.40 26.25
CA GLU A 150 -5.07 0.76 24.82
C GLU A 150 -3.79 0.52 24.04
N LYS A 151 -2.62 0.75 24.67
CA LYS A 151 -1.30 0.55 24.03
C LYS A 151 -1.09 -0.89 23.59
N LYS A 152 -1.71 -1.85 24.28
CA LYS A 152 -1.64 -3.27 23.93
C LYS A 152 -2.80 -3.69 23.03
N MET A 153 -4.02 -3.20 23.32
CA MET A 153 -5.22 -3.62 22.62
C MET A 153 -5.28 -3.06 21.21
N MET A 154 -4.98 -1.78 21.00
CA MET A 154 -5.07 -1.14 19.68
C MET A 154 -4.19 -1.84 18.64
N PRO A 155 -2.86 -2.04 18.87
CA PRO A 155 -2.03 -2.77 17.91
C PRO A 155 -2.50 -4.21 17.65
N LYS A 156 -3.07 -4.87 18.65
CA LYS A 156 -3.60 -6.23 18.52
C LYS A 156 -4.80 -6.25 17.59
N VAL A 157 -5.78 -5.39 17.84
CA VAL A 157 -6.99 -5.26 17.00
C VAL A 157 -6.63 -4.86 15.57
N ILE A 158 -5.77 -3.85 15.38
CA ILE A 158 -5.35 -3.39 14.06
C ILE A 158 -4.67 -4.52 13.26
N LYS A 159 -3.73 -5.28 13.88
CA LYS A 159 -3.05 -6.38 13.20
C LYS A 159 -4.01 -7.49 12.76
N GLU A 160 -4.95 -7.86 13.63
CA GLU A 160 -5.94 -8.88 13.29
C GLU A 160 -6.88 -8.39 12.17
N MET A 161 -7.36 -7.15 12.24
CA MET A 161 -8.16 -6.58 11.17
C MET A 161 -7.41 -6.53 9.83
N GLN A 162 -6.16 -6.08 9.83
CA GLN A 162 -5.33 -6.03 8.61
C GLN A 162 -5.01 -7.42 8.03
N SER A 163 -5.04 -8.49 8.84
CA SER A 163 -4.84 -9.86 8.35
C SER A 163 -6.02 -10.41 7.57
N VAL A 164 -7.23 -9.86 7.78
CA VAL A 164 -8.50 -10.38 7.24
C VAL A 164 -9.14 -9.44 6.23
N MET A 165 -8.95 -8.13 6.39
CA MET A 165 -9.65 -7.13 5.58
C MET A 165 -8.70 -6.13 4.93
N ASP A 166 -9.02 -5.77 3.67
CA ASP A 166 -8.28 -4.81 2.87
C ASP A 166 -9.08 -3.50 2.75
N VAL A 167 -9.08 -2.73 3.83
CA VAL A 167 -9.75 -1.44 3.98
C VAL A 167 -8.85 -0.49 4.76
N PRO A 168 -8.79 0.81 4.45
CA PRO A 168 -8.10 1.78 5.28
C PRO A 168 -8.69 1.82 6.69
N LEU A 169 -7.82 1.86 7.70
CA LEU A 169 -8.20 1.96 9.10
C LEU A 169 -7.81 3.33 9.64
N GLN A 170 -8.75 3.97 10.33
CA GLN A 170 -8.53 5.19 11.10
C GLN A 170 -8.40 4.79 12.57
N VAL A 171 -7.27 5.10 13.17
CA VAL A 171 -7.07 4.89 14.61
C VAL A 171 -7.65 6.08 15.37
N ASP A 172 -8.65 5.82 16.20
CA ASP A 172 -9.28 6.82 17.08
C ASP A 172 -8.90 6.54 18.54
N SER A 173 -8.06 7.38 19.10
CA SER A 173 -7.68 7.35 20.50
C SER A 173 -7.37 8.75 21.03
N SER A 174 -7.78 9.03 22.27
CA SER A 174 -7.32 10.20 23.02
C SER A 174 -5.93 10.02 23.64
N ASN A 175 -5.42 8.79 23.64
CA ASN A 175 -4.10 8.44 24.13
C ASN A 175 -3.10 8.41 22.97
N ILE A 176 -2.17 9.39 22.92
CA ILE A 176 -1.16 9.51 21.87
C ILE A 176 -0.13 8.36 21.84
N GLU A 177 -0.12 7.53 22.89
CA GLU A 177 0.79 6.38 23.00
C GLU A 177 0.11 5.04 22.64
N ALA A 178 -1.19 5.07 22.28
CA ALA A 178 -1.97 3.90 21.91
C ALA A 178 -1.72 3.43 20.46
#